data_d7562e628c08591160941a92fef20c2d
#
_entry.id   d7562e628c08591160941a92fef20c2d
#
_cell.length_a   1.000
_cell.length_b   1.000
_cell.length_c   1.000
_cell.angle_alpha   90.00
_cell.angle_beta   90.00
_cell.angle_gamma   90.00
#
_symmetry.space_group_name_H-M   'P 1'
#
loop_
_entity.id
_entity.type
_entity.pdbx_description
1 polymer ?
#
loop_
_entity_poly.entity_id
_entity_poly.type
_entity_poly.pdbx_seq_one_letter_code
_entity_poly.pdbx_strand_id
1 'polypeptide(L)'
;MNILKAIKKLFKTKDGVKRKMTYPSVEALRILHQMEAVEKQAVILKERHGADFNSFFYRHMTFNIIKSEVMSVLYPKHRSEIYTDIHWDSHWHEKHVLNFPGPIYTGVTDNGGAGECAPENVMVDQEGCEYIYHQPRNYTQLIEVSLAAELDPFNAYSCDGNKHWNYELVKNWWHNRSEWISQLMDPLLIKHNGADIVQLYIDYLNSDTAELDLRRYCFFLLNNYYPAEDNMDLPIIS
;
A
#
# COMPACT_ATOMS: atom_id res chain seq x y z
N MET A 1 1.08 -3.43 -12.95
CA MET A 1 0.87 -3.04 -14.40
C MET A 1 2.21 -2.63 -14.99
N ASN A 2 2.64 -3.21 -16.12
CA ASN A 2 3.99 -2.96 -16.67
C ASN A 2 4.11 -1.51 -17.14
N ILE A 3 5.01 -0.73 -16.53
CA ILE A 3 5.28 0.71 -16.78
C ILE A 3 5.39 1.02 -18.27
N LEU A 4 6.06 0.16 -19.05
CA LEU A 4 6.12 0.23 -20.50
C LEU A 4 4.72 0.16 -21.18
N LYS A 5 3.74 -0.52 -20.57
CA LYS A 5 2.36 -0.54 -21.06
C LYS A 5 1.60 0.76 -20.74
N ALA A 6 1.84 1.35 -19.57
CA ALA A 6 1.23 2.64 -19.20
C ALA A 6 1.77 3.78 -20.07
N ILE A 7 3.09 3.82 -20.25
CA ILE A 7 3.75 4.78 -21.16
C ILE A 7 3.26 4.57 -22.62
N LYS A 8 3.18 3.31 -23.10
CA LYS A 8 2.63 3.03 -24.44
C LYS A 8 1.15 3.39 -24.57
N LYS A 9 0.35 3.37 -23.49
CA LYS A 9 -1.05 3.77 -23.49
C LYS A 9 -1.21 5.29 -23.57
N LEU A 10 -0.32 6.06 -22.94
CA LEU A 10 -0.26 7.53 -23.04
C LEU A 10 0.12 8.02 -24.46
N PHE A 11 0.86 7.20 -25.22
CA PHE A 11 1.33 7.55 -26.57
C PHE A 11 0.60 6.82 -27.71
N LYS A 12 -0.40 5.95 -27.43
CA LYS A 12 -1.27 5.37 -28.47
C LYS A 12 -2.41 6.33 -28.80
N THR A 13 -2.28 7.01 -29.94
CA THR A 13 -3.43 7.66 -30.57
C THR A 13 -4.20 6.66 -31.44
N LYS A 14 -5.54 6.74 -31.42
CA LYS A 14 -6.45 5.89 -32.20
C LYS A 14 -6.36 6.09 -33.71
N ASP A 15 -5.73 7.16 -34.17
CA ASP A 15 -5.64 7.52 -35.60
C ASP A 15 -4.19 7.53 -36.05
N GLY A 16 -3.89 6.79 -37.13
CA GLY A 16 -2.59 6.57 -37.73
C GLY A 16 -1.83 7.78 -38.28
N VAL A 17 -2.00 8.94 -37.69
CA VAL A 17 -1.29 10.18 -38.03
C VAL A 17 0.10 10.12 -37.37
N LYS A 18 1.15 10.12 -38.19
CA LYS A 18 2.53 10.34 -37.77
C LYS A 18 2.63 11.66 -36.99
N ARG A 19 2.49 11.64 -35.67
CA ARG A 19 2.81 12.80 -34.85
C ARG A 19 4.32 12.98 -34.78
N LYS A 20 4.79 14.24 -35.03
CA LYS A 20 6.12 14.67 -34.61
C LYS A 20 6.40 14.16 -33.21
N MET A 21 7.59 13.56 -32.99
CA MET A 21 8.05 13.20 -31.63
C MET A 21 7.97 14.46 -30.77
N THR A 22 6.93 14.59 -29.97
CA THR A 22 6.86 15.58 -28.92
C THR A 22 7.69 15.03 -27.75
N TYR A 23 8.71 15.77 -27.37
CA TYR A 23 9.45 15.47 -26.14
C TYR A 23 8.45 15.37 -24.97
N PRO A 24 8.66 14.40 -24.03
CA PRO A 24 7.80 14.31 -22.86
C PRO A 24 7.86 15.64 -22.11
N SER A 25 6.73 16.02 -21.51
CA SER A 25 6.67 17.24 -20.69
C SER A 25 7.67 17.12 -19.53
N VAL A 26 8.11 18.25 -18.97
CA VAL A 26 8.98 18.28 -17.79
C VAL A 26 8.38 17.46 -16.66
N GLU A 27 7.06 17.48 -16.50
CA GLU A 27 6.33 16.70 -15.50
C GLU A 27 6.41 15.20 -15.78
N ALA A 28 6.24 14.77 -17.03
CA ALA A 28 6.38 13.37 -17.40
C ALA A 28 7.82 12.84 -17.17
N LEU A 29 8.83 13.68 -17.40
CA LEU A 29 10.22 13.34 -17.09
C LEU A 29 10.46 13.26 -15.59
N ARG A 30 9.85 14.16 -14.79
CA ARG A 30 9.93 14.13 -13.33
C ARG A 30 9.33 12.84 -12.76
N ILE A 31 8.13 12.46 -13.23
CA ILE A 31 7.47 11.21 -12.85
C ILE A 31 8.33 10.00 -13.22
N LEU A 32 8.90 9.96 -14.42
CA LEU A 32 9.79 8.88 -14.83
C LEU A 32 11.02 8.76 -13.93
N HIS A 33 11.65 9.87 -13.58
CA HIS A 33 12.79 9.89 -12.66
C HIS A 33 12.44 9.41 -11.25
N GLN A 34 11.26 9.78 -10.75
CA GLN A 34 10.76 9.29 -9.46
C GLN A 34 10.52 7.78 -9.49
N MET A 35 9.87 7.26 -10.54
CA MET A 35 9.63 5.83 -10.70
C MET A 35 10.94 5.02 -10.81
N GLU A 36 11.92 5.51 -11.60
CA GLU A 36 13.24 4.87 -11.67
C GLU A 36 13.98 4.89 -10.31
N ALA A 37 13.80 5.93 -9.52
CA ALA A 37 14.37 6.02 -8.18
C ALA A 37 13.72 4.97 -7.26
N VAL A 38 12.40 4.85 -7.25
CA VAL A 38 11.65 3.85 -6.46
C VAL A 38 12.09 2.44 -6.82
N GLU A 39 12.19 2.09 -8.11
CA GLU A 39 12.64 0.77 -8.55
C GLU A 39 14.07 0.45 -8.09
N LYS A 40 15.00 1.41 -8.21
CA LYS A 40 16.37 1.23 -7.71
C LYS A 40 16.44 1.03 -6.21
N GLN A 41 15.65 1.76 -5.47
CA GLN A 41 15.53 1.64 -4.03
C GLN A 41 14.95 0.29 -3.61
N ALA A 42 13.94 -0.20 -4.32
CA ALA A 42 13.35 -1.51 -4.12
C ALA A 42 14.37 -2.66 -4.34
N VAL A 43 15.23 -2.52 -5.34
CA VAL A 43 16.33 -3.48 -5.59
C VAL A 43 17.28 -3.52 -4.39
N ILE A 44 17.69 -2.36 -3.85
CA ILE A 44 18.58 -2.30 -2.69
C ILE A 44 17.95 -2.96 -1.46
N LEU A 45 16.66 -2.72 -1.18
CA LEU A 45 15.97 -3.38 -0.08
C LEU A 45 15.89 -4.90 -0.31
N LYS A 46 15.58 -5.33 -1.51
CA LYS A 46 15.56 -6.75 -1.88
C LYS A 46 16.92 -7.43 -1.71
N GLU A 47 18.01 -6.76 -2.07
CA GLU A 47 19.36 -7.26 -1.85
C GLU A 47 19.73 -7.40 -0.37
N ARG A 48 19.24 -6.47 0.47
CA ARG A 48 19.49 -6.50 1.92
C ARG A 48 18.66 -7.53 2.67
N HIS A 49 17.41 -7.71 2.30
CA HIS A 49 16.41 -8.48 3.07
C HIS A 49 15.98 -9.78 2.39
N GLY A 50 16.45 -10.03 1.15
CA GLY A 50 16.15 -11.25 0.41
C GLY A 50 14.94 -11.13 -0.51
N ALA A 51 14.66 -12.23 -1.22
CA ALA A 51 13.60 -12.28 -2.21
C ALA A 51 12.22 -12.52 -1.59
N ASP A 52 12.16 -13.10 -0.40
CA ASP A 52 10.92 -13.37 0.34
C ASP A 52 10.44 -12.09 1.03
N PHE A 53 9.69 -11.29 0.28
CA PHE A 53 9.16 -10.04 0.76
C PHE A 53 8.18 -10.23 1.92
N ASN A 54 7.32 -11.25 1.86
CA ASN A 54 6.29 -11.44 2.87
C ASN A 54 6.89 -11.78 4.24
N SER A 55 7.88 -12.67 4.28
CA SER A 55 8.60 -12.97 5.53
C SER A 55 9.31 -11.75 6.11
N PHE A 56 9.87 -10.88 5.27
CA PHE A 56 10.43 -9.60 5.70
C PHE A 56 9.33 -8.65 6.20
N PHE A 57 8.30 -8.41 5.37
CA PHE A 57 7.28 -7.40 5.61
C PHE A 57 6.48 -7.69 6.88
N TYR A 58 5.94 -8.88 7.03
CA TYR A 58 5.11 -9.20 8.19
C TYR A 58 5.92 -9.32 9.47
N ARG A 59 7.11 -9.92 9.43
CA ARG A 59 7.94 -10.14 10.62
C ARG A 59 8.66 -8.89 11.12
N HIS A 60 9.15 -8.08 10.20
CA HIS A 60 10.07 -6.99 10.50
C HIS A 60 9.43 -5.61 10.42
N MET A 61 8.18 -5.49 9.99
CA MET A 61 7.53 -4.20 9.81
C MET A 61 7.26 -3.56 11.18
N THR A 62 8.23 -2.79 11.61
CA THR A 62 8.17 -1.95 12.81
C THR A 62 8.63 -0.54 12.43
N PHE A 63 8.24 0.44 13.21
CA PHE A 63 8.69 1.83 13.05
C PHE A 63 10.22 1.94 12.86
N ASN A 64 11.00 1.21 13.68
CA ASN A 64 12.46 1.26 13.57
C ASN A 64 12.98 0.71 12.24
N ILE A 65 12.36 -0.32 11.69
CA ILE A 65 12.76 -0.89 10.39
C ILE A 65 12.42 0.07 9.26
N ILE A 66 11.22 0.64 9.24
CA ILE A 66 10.87 1.66 8.25
C ILE A 66 11.84 2.84 8.36
N LYS A 67 12.05 3.37 9.55
CA LYS A 67 12.96 4.49 9.78
C LYS A 67 14.39 4.18 9.35
N SER A 68 14.94 3.02 9.72
CA SER A 68 16.35 2.72 9.46
C SER A 68 16.61 2.21 8.04
N GLU A 69 15.75 1.36 7.51
CA GLU A 69 16.01 0.65 6.26
C GLU A 69 15.34 1.35 5.07
N VAL A 70 14.04 1.58 5.13
CA VAL A 70 13.30 2.16 4.01
C VAL A 70 13.71 3.62 3.82
N MET A 71 13.72 4.41 4.90
CA MET A 71 14.08 5.83 4.81
C MET A 71 15.55 6.05 4.48
N SER A 72 16.46 5.14 4.90
CA SER A 72 17.86 5.21 4.51
C SER A 72 18.09 5.08 3.01
N VAL A 73 17.19 4.38 2.34
CA VAL A 73 17.21 4.19 0.88
C VAL A 73 16.54 5.38 0.18
N LEU A 74 15.44 5.89 0.74
CA LEU A 74 14.75 7.08 0.21
C LEU A 74 15.60 8.34 0.26
N TYR A 75 16.31 8.55 1.38
CA TYR A 75 17.08 9.79 1.63
C TYR A 75 18.55 9.53 1.97
N PRO A 76 19.36 8.98 1.06
CA PRO A 76 20.73 8.57 1.36
C PRO A 76 21.66 9.69 1.77
N LYS A 77 21.36 10.95 1.41
CA LYS A 77 22.20 12.13 1.68
C LYS A 77 21.86 12.85 3.01
N HIS A 78 20.70 12.59 3.60
CA HIS A 78 20.18 13.32 4.77
C HIS A 78 20.04 12.42 6.00
N ARG A 79 20.94 11.44 6.13
CA ARG A 79 20.87 10.37 7.13
C ARG A 79 20.71 10.79 8.59
N SER A 80 21.07 12.01 8.96
CA SER A 80 21.07 12.44 10.37
C SER A 80 20.04 13.52 10.73
N GLU A 81 19.53 14.27 9.78
CA GLU A 81 18.74 15.47 10.06
C GLU A 81 17.22 15.28 9.83
N ILE A 82 16.82 14.46 8.86
CA ILE A 82 15.41 14.25 8.51
C ILE A 82 14.74 13.17 9.40
N TYR A 83 15.52 12.29 10.02
CA TYR A 83 15.01 11.11 10.73
C TYR A 83 14.44 11.37 12.12
N THR A 84 14.51 12.58 12.64
CA THR A 84 13.96 12.90 13.97
C THR A 84 12.45 13.11 13.95
N ASP A 85 11.90 13.46 12.79
CA ASP A 85 10.52 13.94 12.68
C ASP A 85 9.62 13.08 11.77
N ILE A 86 10.00 11.83 11.48
CA ILE A 86 9.12 10.91 10.74
C ILE A 86 8.04 10.43 11.68
N HIS A 87 6.87 10.92 11.44
CA HIS A 87 5.69 10.73 12.24
C HIS A 87 4.76 9.68 11.62
N TRP A 88 5.09 8.43 11.77
CA TRP A 88 4.16 7.34 11.61
C TRP A 88 3.49 7.14 12.97
N ASP A 89 2.61 8.06 13.33
CA ASP A 89 2.17 8.26 14.71
C ASP A 89 0.65 8.08 14.88
N SER A 90 -0.01 7.46 13.91
CA SER A 90 -1.43 7.15 14.04
C SER A 90 -1.69 6.22 15.22
N HIS A 91 -2.72 6.53 15.97
CA HIS A 91 -3.14 5.68 17.08
C HIS A 91 -4.13 4.61 16.61
N TRP A 92 -3.95 3.39 17.11
CA TRP A 92 -4.79 2.25 16.75
C TRP A 92 -6.30 2.48 16.91
N HIS A 93 -6.72 3.23 17.94
CA HIS A 93 -8.14 3.54 18.17
C HIS A 93 -8.74 4.50 17.13
N GLU A 94 -7.89 5.20 16.37
CA GLU A 94 -8.27 6.09 15.26
C GLU A 94 -8.20 5.38 13.90
N LYS A 95 -7.84 4.10 13.89
CA LYS A 95 -7.65 3.33 12.67
C LYS A 95 -8.88 3.40 11.77
N HIS A 96 -8.68 3.80 10.50
CA HIS A 96 -9.74 3.80 9.50
C HIS A 96 -10.33 2.40 9.32
N VAL A 97 -11.67 2.30 9.31
CA VAL A 97 -12.38 1.00 9.30
C VAL A 97 -12.15 0.20 8.02
N LEU A 98 -11.94 0.88 6.89
CA LEU A 98 -11.68 0.26 5.58
C LEU A 98 -10.23 -0.20 5.40
N ASN A 99 -9.32 0.05 6.35
CA ASN A 99 -7.97 -0.49 6.25
C ASN A 99 -8.02 -2.02 6.17
N PHE A 100 -7.43 -2.58 5.09
CA PHE A 100 -7.23 -4.01 4.97
C PHE A 100 -6.27 -4.50 6.07
N PRO A 101 -6.60 -5.56 6.82
CA PRO A 101 -5.78 -6.03 7.94
C PRO A 101 -4.33 -6.32 7.55
N GLY A 102 -3.40 -5.81 8.36
CA GLY A 102 -1.97 -6.00 8.16
C GLY A 102 -1.11 -5.06 9.00
N PRO A 103 0.21 -5.07 8.79
CA PRO A 103 1.15 -4.24 9.54
C PRO A 103 0.92 -2.74 9.40
N ILE A 104 0.60 -2.27 8.18
CA ILE A 104 0.41 -0.84 7.90
C ILE A 104 -1.08 -0.51 7.93
N TYR A 105 -1.42 0.61 8.54
CA TYR A 105 -2.76 1.18 8.54
C TYR A 105 -2.70 2.71 8.59
N THR A 106 -3.82 3.35 8.26
CA THR A 106 -4.01 4.79 8.43
C THR A 106 -5.01 5.05 9.56
N GLY A 107 -4.85 6.18 10.22
CA GLY A 107 -5.86 6.75 11.12
C GLY A 107 -6.73 7.79 10.42
N VAL A 108 -7.13 8.81 11.17
CA VAL A 108 -7.89 9.95 10.64
C VAL A 108 -6.94 10.87 9.88
N THR A 109 -7.14 10.97 8.57
CA THR A 109 -6.44 11.89 7.67
C THR A 109 -7.47 12.58 6.80
N ASP A 110 -7.25 13.79 6.36
CA ASP A 110 -8.09 14.51 5.41
C ASP A 110 -7.29 14.98 4.18
N ASN A 111 -6.21 14.30 3.89
CA ASN A 111 -5.30 14.60 2.80
C ASN A 111 -5.32 13.52 1.69
N GLY A 112 -6.34 13.54 0.86
CA GLY A 112 -6.46 12.59 -0.27
C GLY A 112 -5.39 12.71 -1.37
N GLY A 113 -4.26 13.38 -1.13
CA GLY A 113 -3.19 13.61 -2.11
C GLY A 113 -1.99 12.68 -1.96
N ALA A 114 -1.73 12.16 -0.77
CA ALA A 114 -0.57 11.30 -0.53
C ALA A 114 -0.74 9.93 -1.20
N GLY A 115 -1.97 9.41 -1.29
CA GLY A 115 -2.30 8.15 -1.95
C GLY A 115 -1.92 8.09 -3.43
N GLU A 116 -1.75 9.22 -4.12
CA GLU A 116 -1.24 9.24 -5.49
C GLU A 116 0.16 8.60 -5.62
N CYS A 117 0.94 8.59 -4.54
CA CYS A 117 2.24 7.93 -4.50
C CYS A 117 2.15 6.41 -4.40
N ALA A 118 1.05 5.87 -3.90
CA ALA A 118 0.83 4.44 -3.66
C ALA A 118 -0.53 3.95 -4.20
N PRO A 119 -0.82 4.13 -5.50
CA PRO A 119 -2.14 3.89 -6.07
C PRO A 119 -2.57 2.42 -6.05
N GLU A 120 -1.65 1.48 -5.81
CA GLU A 120 -1.96 0.06 -5.66
C GLU A 120 -2.24 -0.34 -4.20
N ASN A 121 -2.08 0.60 -3.24
CA ASN A 121 -2.19 0.32 -1.82
C ASN A 121 -3.12 1.27 -1.06
N VAL A 122 -3.27 2.50 -1.53
CA VAL A 122 -4.00 3.56 -0.83
C VAL A 122 -5.19 4.01 -1.65
N MET A 123 -6.34 4.10 -1.00
CA MET A 123 -7.57 4.70 -1.53
C MET A 123 -8.04 5.79 -0.57
N VAL A 124 -9.03 6.56 -1.03
CA VAL A 124 -9.61 7.68 -0.29
C VAL A 124 -11.10 7.43 -0.11
N ASP A 125 -11.62 7.64 1.08
CA ASP A 125 -13.05 7.53 1.36
C ASP A 125 -13.86 8.75 0.86
N GLN A 126 -15.15 8.80 1.17
CA GLN A 126 -16.04 9.88 0.75
C GLN A 126 -15.71 11.23 1.44
N GLU A 127 -15.00 11.22 2.56
CA GLU A 127 -14.63 12.40 3.35
C GLU A 127 -13.22 12.91 2.99
N GLY A 128 -12.49 12.17 2.15
CA GLY A 128 -11.12 12.48 1.78
C GLY A 128 -10.07 11.79 2.65
N CYS A 129 -10.49 10.88 3.54
CA CYS A 129 -9.58 10.14 4.40
C CYS A 129 -8.92 8.98 3.64
N GLU A 130 -7.61 8.89 3.72
CA GLU A 130 -6.86 7.80 3.10
C GLU A 130 -6.95 6.52 3.92
N TYR A 131 -6.97 5.37 3.23
CA TYR A 131 -6.90 4.05 3.86
C TYR A 131 -6.13 3.05 3.02
N ILE A 132 -5.49 2.09 3.69
CA ILE A 132 -4.76 0.99 3.06
C ILE A 132 -5.78 -0.05 2.58
N TYR A 133 -6.05 -0.10 1.28
CA TYR A 133 -6.95 -1.12 0.72
C TYR A 133 -6.22 -2.41 0.33
N HIS A 134 -4.90 -2.33 0.12
CA HIS A 134 -4.01 -3.48 -0.04
C HIS A 134 -2.72 -3.26 0.73
N GLN A 135 -2.30 -4.25 1.52
CA GLN A 135 -0.96 -4.24 2.09
C GLN A 135 0.09 -4.34 0.98
N PRO A 136 1.28 -3.73 1.13
CA PRO A 136 2.36 -3.90 0.18
C PRO A 136 2.68 -5.37 -0.08
N ARG A 137 2.89 -5.74 -1.35
CA ARG A 137 3.19 -7.10 -1.81
C ARG A 137 4.64 -7.26 -2.32
N ASN A 138 5.37 -6.17 -2.37
CA ASN A 138 6.77 -6.13 -2.81
C ASN A 138 7.45 -4.87 -2.29
N TYR A 139 8.78 -4.81 -2.47
CA TYR A 139 9.59 -3.67 -1.99
C TYR A 139 9.24 -2.35 -2.69
N THR A 140 8.80 -2.39 -3.94
CA THR A 140 8.36 -1.19 -4.67
C THR A 140 7.15 -0.57 -3.99
N GLN A 141 6.11 -1.36 -3.75
CA GLN A 141 4.89 -0.90 -3.07
C GLN A 141 5.17 -0.44 -1.63
N LEU A 142 6.09 -1.10 -0.92
CA LEU A 142 6.48 -0.65 0.42
C LEU A 142 7.11 0.74 0.39
N ILE A 143 7.96 1.03 -0.59
CA ILE A 143 8.55 2.36 -0.76
C ILE A 143 7.47 3.37 -1.14
N GLU A 144 6.56 3.03 -2.03
CA GLU A 144 5.46 3.89 -2.47
C GLU A 144 4.55 4.27 -1.29
N VAL A 145 4.16 3.30 -0.46
CA VAL A 145 3.37 3.57 0.76
C VAL A 145 4.18 4.41 1.77
N SER A 146 5.50 4.17 1.87
CA SER A 146 6.34 4.99 2.73
C SER A 146 6.45 6.44 2.25
N LEU A 147 6.48 6.66 0.94
CA LEU A 147 6.43 8.01 0.35
C LEU A 147 5.07 8.68 0.59
N ALA A 148 3.97 7.94 0.49
CA ALA A 148 2.64 8.45 0.82
C ALA A 148 2.59 8.91 2.29
N ALA A 149 3.09 8.09 3.21
CA ALA A 149 3.17 8.43 4.62
C ALA A 149 4.02 9.67 4.92
N GLU A 150 5.13 9.86 4.18
CA GLU A 150 5.99 11.06 4.31
C GLU A 150 5.33 12.34 3.79
N LEU A 151 4.43 12.22 2.83
CA LEU A 151 3.71 13.35 2.26
C LEU A 151 2.43 13.69 3.02
N ASP A 152 2.00 12.81 3.92
CA ASP A 152 0.82 13.05 4.76
C ASP A 152 1.15 14.05 5.89
N PRO A 153 0.57 15.28 5.87
CA PRO A 153 0.86 16.31 6.85
C PRO A 153 0.24 16.02 8.23
N PHE A 154 -0.65 15.03 8.32
CA PHE A 154 -1.35 14.65 9.55
C PHE A 154 -0.66 13.50 10.29
N ASN A 155 0.39 12.91 9.71
CA ASN A 155 1.09 11.74 10.27
C ASN A 155 0.16 10.56 10.58
N ALA A 156 -0.88 10.39 9.76
CA ALA A 156 -1.96 9.45 10.01
C ALA A 156 -1.62 7.99 9.66
N TYR A 157 -0.44 7.73 9.11
CA TYR A 157 0.01 6.37 8.86
C TYR A 157 0.61 5.74 10.13
N SER A 158 0.53 4.41 10.23
CA SER A 158 1.24 3.62 11.25
C SER A 158 1.66 2.26 10.70
N CYS A 159 2.65 1.65 11.32
CA CYS A 159 3.21 0.36 10.90
C CYS A 159 3.31 -0.67 12.05
N ASP A 160 2.56 -0.47 13.09
CA ASP A 160 2.55 -1.36 14.25
C ASP A 160 1.29 -2.23 14.34
N GLY A 161 0.54 -2.37 13.25
CA GLY A 161 -0.68 -3.16 13.18
C GLY A 161 -0.52 -4.60 13.70
N ASN A 162 0.66 -5.21 13.54
CA ASN A 162 0.95 -6.54 14.08
C ASN A 162 0.89 -6.64 15.61
N LYS A 163 0.96 -5.52 16.33
CA LYS A 163 0.80 -5.49 17.79
C LYS A 163 -0.66 -5.47 18.22
N HIS A 164 -1.54 -5.06 17.32
CA HIS A 164 -2.95 -4.77 17.62
C HIS A 164 -3.90 -5.77 16.98
N TRP A 165 -3.65 -6.19 15.74
CA TRP A 165 -4.42 -7.24 15.10
C TRP A 165 -4.21 -8.57 15.81
N ASN A 166 -5.27 -9.33 15.92
CA ASN A 166 -5.27 -10.73 16.31
C ASN A 166 -6.25 -11.51 15.44
N TYR A 167 -6.24 -12.82 15.55
CA TYR A 167 -7.10 -13.70 14.76
C TYR A 167 -8.58 -13.29 14.80
N GLU A 168 -9.14 -12.99 15.97
CA GLU A 168 -10.55 -12.65 16.12
C GLU A 168 -10.88 -11.31 15.46
N LEU A 169 -10.02 -10.30 15.57
CA LEU A 169 -10.21 -9.01 14.92
C LEU A 169 -10.16 -9.12 13.40
N VAL A 170 -9.24 -9.92 12.85
CA VAL A 170 -9.17 -10.17 11.39
C VAL A 170 -10.41 -10.91 10.92
N LYS A 171 -10.84 -11.96 11.64
CA LYS A 171 -12.06 -12.70 11.36
C LYS A 171 -13.30 -11.81 11.39
N ASN A 172 -13.44 -10.97 12.40
CA ASN A 172 -14.54 -10.02 12.51
C ASN A 172 -14.52 -9.01 11.35
N TRP A 173 -13.36 -8.49 10.98
CA TRP A 173 -13.23 -7.59 9.83
C TRP A 173 -13.69 -8.29 8.54
N TRP A 174 -13.30 -9.54 8.32
CA TRP A 174 -13.71 -10.35 7.17
C TRP A 174 -15.22 -10.62 7.14
N HIS A 175 -15.82 -10.93 8.29
CA HIS A 175 -17.27 -11.15 8.38
C HIS A 175 -18.07 -9.88 8.03
N ASN A 176 -17.53 -8.72 8.30
CA ASN A 176 -18.16 -7.43 7.98
C ASN A 176 -17.87 -6.94 6.55
N ARG A 177 -17.21 -7.75 5.69
CA ARG A 177 -16.79 -7.29 4.35
C ARG A 177 -17.94 -6.81 3.46
N SER A 178 -19.16 -7.31 3.65
CA SER A 178 -20.33 -6.83 2.91
C SER A 178 -20.67 -5.37 3.26
N GLU A 179 -20.41 -4.95 4.50
CA GLU A 179 -20.55 -3.56 4.92
C GLU A 179 -19.47 -2.68 4.27
N TRP A 180 -18.23 -3.16 4.25
CA TRP A 180 -17.13 -2.46 3.57
C TRP A 180 -17.41 -2.31 2.07
N ILE A 181 -17.88 -3.36 1.41
CA ILE A 181 -18.28 -3.29 0.00
C ILE A 181 -19.42 -2.29 -0.21
N SER A 182 -20.38 -2.21 0.71
CA SER A 182 -21.45 -1.20 0.64
C SER A 182 -20.91 0.23 0.73
N GLN A 183 -19.91 0.48 1.59
CA GLN A 183 -19.27 1.79 1.70
C GLN A 183 -18.46 2.14 0.43
N LEU A 184 -17.80 1.16 -0.19
CA LEU A 184 -17.08 1.35 -1.46
C LEU A 184 -17.99 1.78 -2.62
N MET A 185 -19.29 1.52 -2.54
CA MET A 185 -20.28 1.96 -3.55
C MET A 185 -20.72 3.42 -3.40
N ASP A 186 -20.19 4.16 -2.41
CA ASP A 186 -20.49 5.59 -2.26
C ASP A 186 -20.05 6.38 -3.48
N PRO A 187 -20.92 7.24 -4.08
CA PRO A 187 -20.59 8.00 -5.28
C PRO A 187 -19.40 8.96 -5.12
N LEU A 188 -19.17 9.52 -3.91
CA LEU A 188 -18.02 10.39 -3.66
C LEU A 188 -16.73 9.59 -3.57
N LEU A 189 -16.75 8.43 -2.90
CA LEU A 189 -15.61 7.51 -2.87
C LEU A 189 -15.23 7.06 -4.30
N ILE A 190 -16.21 6.66 -5.10
CA ILE A 190 -16.00 6.29 -6.52
C ILE A 190 -15.42 7.47 -7.31
N LYS A 191 -15.90 8.68 -7.07
CA LYS A 191 -15.37 9.88 -7.73
C LYS A 191 -13.92 10.16 -7.37
N HIS A 192 -13.52 9.95 -6.12
CA HIS A 192 -12.16 10.18 -5.65
C HIS A 192 -11.17 9.16 -6.25
N ASN A 193 -11.53 7.88 -6.27
CA ASN A 193 -10.60 6.80 -6.63
C ASN A 193 -10.72 6.32 -8.09
N GLY A 194 -11.83 6.63 -8.74
CA GLY A 194 -12.17 6.09 -10.07
C GLY A 194 -12.90 4.75 -9.99
N ALA A 195 -13.95 4.60 -10.81
CA ALA A 195 -14.84 3.44 -10.80
C ALA A 195 -14.09 2.11 -11.05
N ASP A 196 -13.09 2.11 -11.93
CA ASP A 196 -12.33 0.91 -12.28
C ASP A 196 -11.51 0.40 -11.07
N ILE A 197 -10.92 1.30 -10.28
CA ILE A 197 -10.11 0.94 -9.10
C ILE A 197 -11.01 0.41 -7.99
N VAL A 198 -12.12 1.10 -7.74
CA VAL A 198 -13.11 0.65 -6.74
C VAL A 198 -13.65 -0.72 -7.10
N GLN A 199 -14.01 -0.96 -8.37
CA GLN A 199 -14.51 -2.26 -8.80
C GLN A 199 -13.46 -3.36 -8.64
N LEU A 200 -12.20 -3.10 -8.98
CA LEU A 200 -11.11 -4.06 -8.77
C LEU A 200 -10.95 -4.45 -7.29
N TYR A 201 -11.13 -3.49 -6.37
CA TYR A 201 -11.07 -3.80 -4.95
C TYR A 201 -12.30 -4.58 -4.47
N ILE A 202 -13.51 -4.25 -4.95
CA ILE A 202 -14.73 -5.03 -4.68
C ILE A 202 -14.56 -6.47 -5.18
N ASP A 203 -14.06 -6.65 -6.40
CA ASP A 203 -13.81 -7.98 -6.97
C ASP A 203 -12.78 -8.76 -6.14
N TYR A 204 -11.72 -8.09 -5.65
CA TYR A 204 -10.76 -8.69 -4.74
C TYR A 204 -11.40 -9.12 -3.43
N LEU A 205 -12.20 -8.28 -2.77
CA LEU A 205 -12.89 -8.61 -1.51
C LEU A 205 -13.89 -9.77 -1.66
N ASN A 206 -14.40 -10.00 -2.87
CA ASN A 206 -15.28 -11.12 -3.20
C ASN A 206 -14.52 -12.37 -3.68
N SER A 207 -13.19 -12.32 -3.76
CA SER A 207 -12.38 -13.43 -4.28
C SER A 207 -11.82 -14.30 -3.15
N ASP A 208 -11.52 -15.56 -3.48
CA ASP A 208 -10.79 -16.49 -2.62
C ASP A 208 -9.37 -15.96 -2.28
N THR A 209 -8.82 -15.06 -3.10
CA THR A 209 -7.50 -14.47 -2.89
C THR A 209 -7.47 -13.57 -1.66
N ALA A 210 -8.50 -12.74 -1.44
CA ALA A 210 -8.57 -11.88 -0.27
C ALA A 210 -8.71 -12.70 1.02
N GLU A 211 -9.55 -13.74 0.99
CA GLU A 211 -9.66 -14.67 2.11
C GLU A 211 -8.34 -15.37 2.41
N LEU A 212 -7.65 -15.84 1.38
CA LEU A 212 -6.35 -16.51 1.51
C LEU A 212 -5.28 -15.57 2.10
N ASP A 213 -5.22 -14.31 1.64
CA ASP A 213 -4.28 -13.31 2.17
C ASP A 213 -4.53 -13.07 3.67
N LEU A 214 -5.79 -12.95 4.09
CA LEU A 214 -6.16 -12.80 5.50
C LEU A 214 -5.88 -14.06 6.33
N ARG A 215 -6.11 -15.26 5.78
CA ARG A 215 -5.79 -16.52 6.45
C ARG A 215 -4.28 -16.68 6.67
N ARG A 216 -3.46 -16.28 5.69
CA ARG A 216 -2.00 -16.24 5.84
C ARG A 216 -1.56 -15.22 6.89
N TYR A 217 -2.21 -14.06 6.94
CA TYR A 217 -1.95 -13.08 7.98
C TYR A 217 -2.37 -13.60 9.36
N CYS A 218 -3.52 -14.25 9.50
CA CYS A 218 -3.93 -14.93 10.73
C CYS A 218 -2.92 -16.01 11.15
N PHE A 219 -2.42 -16.80 10.20
CA PHE A 219 -1.37 -17.79 10.49
C PHE A 219 -0.11 -17.11 11.06
N PHE A 220 0.32 -15.99 10.45
CA PHE A 220 1.44 -15.20 10.96
C PHE A 220 1.18 -14.71 12.40
N LEU A 221 0.00 -14.14 12.67
CA LEU A 221 -0.36 -13.64 14.02
C LEU A 221 -0.35 -14.74 15.09
N LEU A 222 -0.68 -15.97 14.72
CA LEU A 222 -0.71 -17.11 15.63
C LEU A 222 0.68 -17.76 15.83
N ASN A 223 1.53 -17.75 14.79
CA ASN A 223 2.77 -18.53 14.76
C ASN A 223 4.04 -17.67 14.73
N ASN A 224 3.91 -16.35 14.55
CA ASN A 224 5.02 -15.38 14.46
C ASN A 224 6.01 -15.63 13.30
N TYR A 225 5.55 -16.30 12.25
CA TYR A 225 6.24 -16.38 10.95
C TYR A 225 5.22 -16.48 9.82
N TYR A 226 5.56 -15.91 8.64
CA TYR A 226 4.66 -15.93 7.49
C TYR A 226 4.76 -17.28 6.76
N PRO A 227 3.64 -17.89 6.35
CA PRO A 227 3.66 -19.20 5.67
C PRO A 227 4.34 -19.08 4.30
N ALA A 228 5.27 -19.99 4.01
CA ALA A 228 6.05 -19.97 2.77
C ALA A 228 5.26 -20.44 1.54
N GLU A 229 4.30 -21.36 1.71
CA GLU A 229 3.58 -22.00 0.61
C GLU A 229 2.11 -22.34 0.98
N ASP A 230 1.33 -22.75 -0.04
CA ASP A 230 -0.11 -23.04 0.06
C ASP A 230 -0.45 -24.34 0.81
N ASN A 231 0.55 -25.14 1.17
CA ASN A 231 0.37 -26.46 1.81
C ASN A 231 0.22 -26.43 3.34
N MET A 232 0.14 -25.22 3.91
CA MET A 232 -0.02 -25.10 5.35
C MET A 232 -1.49 -25.11 5.75
N ASP A 233 -1.75 -25.64 6.95
CA ASP A 233 -3.08 -25.65 7.57
C ASP A 233 -3.39 -24.21 8.02
N LEU A 234 -3.97 -23.42 7.13
CA LEU A 234 -4.28 -22.01 7.39
C LEU A 234 -5.56 -21.89 8.23
N PRO A 235 -5.61 -20.96 9.19
CA PRO A 235 -6.80 -20.72 10.00
C PRO A 235 -8.03 -20.41 9.13
N ILE A 236 -9.20 -20.86 9.54
CA ILE A 236 -10.49 -20.60 8.88
C ILE A 236 -11.05 -19.30 9.43
N ILE A 237 -11.35 -18.34 8.55
CA ILE A 237 -11.92 -17.04 8.93
C ILE A 237 -13.35 -16.81 8.42
N SER A 238 -13.85 -17.70 7.56
CA SER A 238 -15.23 -17.73 7.07
C SER A 238 -16.16 -18.45 8.04
#